data_0af6bc865684409fd70e98c7dbd8afb0
#
_entry.id   0af6bc865684409fd70e98c7dbd8afb0
#
_cell.length_a   1.000
_cell.length_b   1.000
_cell.length_c   1.000
_cell.angle_alpha   90.00
_cell.angle_beta   90.00
_cell.angle_gamma   90.00
#
_symmetry.space_group_name_H-M   'P 1'
#
loop_
_entity.id
_entity.type
_entity.pdbx_description
1 polymer ?
#
loop_
_entity_poly.entity_id
_entity_poly.type
_entity_poly.pdbx_seq_one_letter_code
_entity_poly.pdbx_strand_id
1 'polypeptide(L)'
;MDYQLLERKAQRRKRISRIVLYVLLTLWGIIVLFPFYWMVLTSLKSYGAYNAEYIPALYTLSPTLKNYVDAFTQVPLGQYLLNTLIFTVITTALMIFVITLAAFAFARLEFRGKNVVFTLFLSLMMIPNELVVITNFTTITNLDLRNTFLGLILPSVTSVFYIYLLKENFEQVPNELYYAAKVDATSDLKYLFKVLIPICRPTIITIIILKVIECWNSYVWPHLITDNEKYYLVSNGIQEIRENGFGRENIPAMMAAVVVISVPLILLFLIFRKKIMAGVSRGGTKG
;
A
#
# COMPACT_ATOMS: atom_id res chain seq x y z
N MET A 1 38.08 13.49 -42.60
CA MET A 1 36.63 13.43 -42.40
C MET A 1 36.32 13.84 -40.98
N ASP A 2 35.55 14.92 -40.85
CA ASP A 2 35.54 15.83 -39.69
C ASP A 2 34.97 15.20 -38.38
N TYR A 3 35.84 14.78 -37.50
CA TYR A 3 35.51 14.29 -36.16
C TYR A 3 34.53 15.26 -35.41
N GLN A 4 34.75 16.56 -35.57
CA GLN A 4 33.91 17.59 -34.98
C GLN A 4 32.48 17.60 -35.53
N LEU A 5 32.28 17.28 -36.82
CA LEU A 5 30.94 17.18 -37.43
C LEU A 5 30.20 15.94 -36.94
N LEU A 6 30.89 14.81 -36.70
CA LEU A 6 30.31 13.60 -36.14
C LEU A 6 29.91 13.80 -34.69
N GLU A 7 30.73 14.44 -33.88
CA GLU A 7 30.42 14.77 -32.49
C GLU A 7 29.22 15.71 -32.38
N ARG A 8 29.14 16.78 -33.20
CA ARG A 8 28.00 17.71 -33.27
C ARG A 8 26.71 16.97 -33.64
N LYS A 9 26.75 16.08 -34.63
CA LYS A 9 25.59 15.25 -35.01
C LYS A 9 25.17 14.31 -33.87
N ALA A 10 26.12 13.66 -33.20
CA ALA A 10 25.83 12.79 -32.04
C ALA A 10 25.24 13.58 -30.87
N GLN A 11 25.77 14.75 -30.55
CA GLN A 11 25.24 15.62 -29.50
C GLN A 11 23.83 16.14 -29.85
N ARG A 12 23.60 16.55 -31.11
CA ARG A 12 22.26 16.96 -31.56
C ARG A 12 21.25 15.83 -31.48
N ARG A 13 21.62 14.62 -31.90
CA ARG A 13 20.76 13.41 -31.77
C ARG A 13 20.42 13.11 -30.31
N LYS A 14 21.42 13.14 -29.41
CA LYS A 14 21.21 12.96 -27.95
C LYS A 14 20.28 14.05 -27.40
N ARG A 15 20.42 15.31 -27.83
CA ARG A 15 19.55 16.40 -27.38
C ARG A 15 18.10 16.20 -27.85
N ILE A 16 17.91 15.88 -29.14
CA ILE A 16 16.59 15.60 -29.72
C ILE A 16 15.93 14.42 -28.98
N SER A 17 16.67 13.32 -28.80
CA SER A 17 16.17 12.15 -28.07
C SER A 17 15.73 12.49 -26.65
N ARG A 18 16.48 13.34 -25.92
CA ARG A 18 16.06 13.81 -24.59
C ARG A 18 14.80 14.68 -24.65
N ILE A 19 14.70 15.58 -25.60
CA ILE A 19 13.50 16.42 -25.76
C ILE A 19 12.28 15.54 -26.02
N VAL A 20 12.38 14.59 -26.96
CA VAL A 20 11.31 13.66 -27.27
C VAL A 20 10.93 12.85 -26.02
N LEU A 21 11.92 12.34 -25.28
CA LEU A 21 11.69 11.60 -24.05
C LEU A 21 10.94 12.46 -22.99
N TYR A 22 11.39 13.70 -22.78
CA TYR A 22 10.71 14.59 -21.81
C TYR A 22 9.29 14.96 -22.27
N VAL A 23 9.07 15.20 -23.56
CA VAL A 23 7.72 15.46 -24.10
C VAL A 23 6.81 14.25 -23.85
N LEU A 24 7.27 13.03 -24.16
CA LEU A 24 6.50 11.80 -23.92
C LEU A 24 6.21 11.59 -22.44
N LEU A 25 7.22 11.78 -21.57
CA LEU A 25 7.02 11.66 -20.12
C LEU A 25 6.07 12.72 -19.57
N THR A 26 6.12 13.95 -20.10
CA THR A 26 5.21 15.02 -19.68
C THR A 26 3.77 14.72 -20.11
N LEU A 27 3.57 14.30 -21.37
CA LEU A 27 2.25 13.90 -21.86
C LEU A 27 1.68 12.73 -21.04
N TRP A 28 2.51 11.71 -20.77
CA TRP A 28 2.12 10.60 -19.92
C TRP A 28 1.77 11.05 -18.50
N GLY A 29 2.58 11.96 -17.93
CA GLY A 29 2.32 12.55 -16.62
C GLY A 29 0.99 13.30 -16.57
N ILE A 30 0.64 14.07 -17.61
CA ILE A 30 -0.65 14.76 -17.70
C ILE A 30 -1.80 13.76 -17.73
N ILE A 31 -1.71 12.69 -18.54
CA ILE A 31 -2.74 11.65 -18.62
C ILE A 31 -2.96 10.98 -17.25
N VAL A 32 -1.88 10.64 -16.55
CA VAL A 32 -1.96 9.99 -15.22
C VAL A 32 -2.51 10.94 -14.16
N LEU A 33 -2.18 12.24 -14.22
CA LEU A 33 -2.64 13.23 -13.24
C LEU A 33 -4.07 13.72 -13.51
N PHE A 34 -4.57 13.58 -14.73
CA PHE A 34 -5.89 14.09 -15.12
C PHE A 34 -7.04 13.57 -14.25
N PRO A 35 -7.16 12.27 -13.93
CA PRO A 35 -8.23 11.78 -13.06
C PRO A 35 -8.21 12.42 -11.65
N PHE A 36 -7.02 12.63 -11.09
CA PHE A 36 -6.86 13.28 -9.78
C PHE A 36 -7.23 14.77 -9.83
N TYR A 37 -6.81 15.46 -10.89
CA TYR A 37 -7.23 16.83 -11.14
C TYR A 37 -8.76 16.93 -11.24
N TRP A 38 -9.37 16.02 -12.03
CA TRP A 38 -10.81 15.96 -12.21
C TRP A 38 -11.57 15.71 -10.90
N MET A 39 -11.08 14.79 -10.10
CA MET A 39 -11.62 14.46 -8.78
C MET A 39 -11.62 15.69 -7.86
N VAL A 40 -10.47 16.38 -7.75
CA VAL A 40 -10.34 17.59 -6.93
C VAL A 40 -11.19 18.71 -7.49
N LEU A 41 -11.18 18.95 -8.80
CA LEU A 41 -12.02 19.96 -9.42
C LEU A 41 -13.50 19.72 -9.17
N THR A 42 -13.97 18.48 -9.37
CA THR A 42 -15.37 18.12 -9.17
C THR A 42 -15.78 18.27 -7.70
N SER A 43 -14.91 17.92 -6.75
CA SER A 43 -15.16 18.09 -5.32
C SER A 43 -15.38 19.56 -4.90
N LEU A 44 -14.91 20.49 -5.69
CA LEU A 44 -15.06 21.94 -5.45
C LEU A 44 -16.25 22.56 -6.18
N LYS A 45 -16.92 21.84 -7.11
CA LYS A 45 -18.12 22.34 -7.79
C LYS A 45 -19.34 22.22 -6.89
N SER A 46 -20.21 23.22 -6.88
CA SER A 46 -21.52 23.07 -6.23
C SER A 46 -22.37 22.04 -7.01
N TYR A 47 -23.30 21.37 -6.32
CA TYR A 47 -24.23 20.42 -6.93
C TYR A 47 -24.98 21.01 -8.13
N GLY A 48 -25.51 22.24 -7.98
CA GLY A 48 -26.22 22.94 -9.06
C GLY A 48 -25.32 23.26 -10.25
N ALA A 49 -24.10 23.74 -10.01
CA ALA A 49 -23.14 24.04 -11.08
C ALA A 49 -22.74 22.77 -11.83
N TYR A 50 -22.50 21.68 -11.11
CA TYR A 50 -22.13 20.39 -11.71
C TYR A 50 -23.24 19.84 -12.63
N ASN A 51 -24.49 19.87 -12.16
CA ASN A 51 -25.63 19.33 -12.94
C ASN A 51 -26.07 20.25 -14.09
N ALA A 52 -25.74 21.53 -14.04
CA ALA A 52 -26.02 22.48 -15.11
C ALA A 52 -25.02 22.36 -16.29
N GLU A 53 -23.89 21.66 -16.11
CA GLU A 53 -22.90 21.46 -17.15
C GLU A 53 -23.32 20.38 -18.15
N TYR A 54 -23.75 20.76 -19.34
CA TYR A 54 -23.97 19.82 -20.45
C TYR A 54 -22.65 19.21 -20.95
N ILE A 55 -21.63 20.05 -21.04
CA ILE A 55 -20.23 19.60 -21.31
C ILE A 55 -19.43 19.89 -20.04
N PRO A 56 -18.79 18.88 -19.45
CA PRO A 56 -18.02 19.06 -18.22
C PRO A 56 -16.92 20.10 -18.37
N ALA A 57 -17.00 21.20 -17.62
CA ALA A 57 -15.98 22.26 -17.63
C ALA A 57 -14.73 21.83 -16.84
N LEU A 58 -13.56 22.15 -17.40
CA LEU A 58 -12.26 21.90 -16.77
C LEU A 58 -11.87 22.95 -15.72
N TYR A 59 -12.82 23.77 -15.27
CA TYR A 59 -12.63 24.79 -14.24
C TYR A 59 -13.93 25.03 -13.48
N THR A 60 -13.86 25.73 -12.36
CA THR A 60 -15.04 26.25 -11.64
C THR A 60 -14.83 27.71 -11.26
N LEU A 61 -15.86 28.54 -11.47
CA LEU A 61 -15.84 29.99 -11.14
C LEU A 61 -16.31 30.27 -9.71
N SER A 62 -17.02 29.30 -9.11
CA SER A 62 -17.57 29.40 -7.74
C SER A 62 -17.20 28.17 -6.93
N PRO A 63 -15.92 28.01 -6.53
CA PRO A 63 -15.51 26.86 -5.73
C PRO A 63 -16.18 26.88 -4.36
N THR A 64 -16.58 25.69 -3.89
CA THR A 64 -17.23 25.52 -2.58
C THR A 64 -16.58 24.39 -1.80
N LEU A 65 -16.49 24.56 -0.47
CA LEU A 65 -16.06 23.50 0.45
C LEU A 65 -17.26 22.76 1.08
N LYS A 66 -18.50 23.12 0.71
CA LYS A 66 -19.70 22.48 1.25
C LYS A 66 -19.70 20.97 1.03
N ASN A 67 -19.23 20.49 -0.11
CA ASN A 67 -19.13 19.06 -0.42
C ASN A 67 -18.28 18.27 0.59
N TYR A 68 -17.24 18.89 1.13
CA TYR A 68 -16.42 18.27 2.18
C TYR A 68 -17.18 18.20 3.51
N VAL A 69 -17.95 19.24 3.85
CA VAL A 69 -18.83 19.23 5.04
C VAL A 69 -19.89 18.13 4.87
N ASP A 70 -20.54 18.08 3.71
CA ASP A 70 -21.56 17.08 3.40
C ASP A 70 -21.00 15.64 3.49
N ALA A 71 -19.76 15.41 3.03
CA ALA A 71 -19.08 14.12 3.13
C ALA A 71 -18.87 13.63 4.56
N PHE A 72 -18.70 14.54 5.53
CA PHE A 72 -18.52 14.19 6.95
C PHE A 72 -19.83 14.18 7.75
N THR A 73 -20.88 14.83 7.26
CA THR A 73 -22.15 14.93 7.98
C THR A 73 -23.19 13.91 7.54
N GLN A 74 -23.13 13.46 6.29
CA GLN A 74 -24.09 12.50 5.74
C GLN A 74 -23.71 11.04 5.97
N VAL A 75 -22.43 10.77 6.18
CA VAL A 75 -21.90 9.45 6.59
C VAL A 75 -20.83 9.65 7.67
N PRO A 76 -20.59 8.68 8.55
CA PRO A 76 -19.56 8.79 9.59
C PRO A 76 -18.14 8.58 9.01
N LEU A 77 -17.77 9.36 7.98
CA LEU A 77 -16.50 9.25 7.27
C LEU A 77 -15.29 9.34 8.21
N GLY A 78 -15.37 10.17 9.25
CA GLY A 78 -14.33 10.26 10.27
C GLY A 78 -14.11 8.95 11.03
N GLN A 79 -15.19 8.22 11.32
CA GLN A 79 -15.10 6.89 11.95
C GLN A 79 -14.48 5.87 11.00
N TYR A 80 -14.86 5.86 9.72
CA TYR A 80 -14.28 4.96 8.72
C TYR A 80 -12.77 5.19 8.54
N LEU A 81 -12.35 6.46 8.52
CA LEU A 81 -10.92 6.82 8.48
C LEU A 81 -10.18 6.32 9.73
N LEU A 82 -10.76 6.52 10.93
CA LEU A 82 -10.18 6.04 12.18
C LEU A 82 -10.09 4.52 12.21
N ASN A 83 -11.17 3.82 11.84
CA ASN A 83 -11.19 2.36 11.76
C ASN A 83 -10.11 1.84 10.82
N THR A 84 -9.97 2.46 9.63
CA THR A 84 -8.96 2.08 8.65
C THR A 84 -7.55 2.32 9.18
N LEU A 85 -7.33 3.43 9.88
CA LEU A 85 -6.05 3.72 10.52
C LEU A 85 -5.71 2.67 11.59
N ILE A 86 -6.66 2.36 12.49
CA ILE A 86 -6.49 1.35 13.54
C ILE A 86 -6.20 -0.01 12.90
N PHE A 87 -7.01 -0.43 11.93
CA PHE A 87 -6.82 -1.68 11.19
C PHE A 87 -5.43 -1.74 10.56
N THR A 88 -5.04 -0.68 9.84
CA THR A 88 -3.75 -0.62 9.13
C THR A 88 -2.58 -0.69 10.09
N VAL A 89 -2.60 0.09 11.16
CA VAL A 89 -1.49 0.15 12.13
C VAL A 89 -1.33 -1.17 12.88
N ILE A 90 -2.42 -1.73 13.41
CA ILE A 90 -2.37 -2.96 14.19
C ILE A 90 -1.99 -4.15 13.29
N THR A 91 -2.62 -4.29 12.13
CA THR A 91 -2.30 -5.37 11.18
C THR A 91 -0.85 -5.32 10.73
N THR A 92 -0.35 -4.13 10.39
CA THR A 92 1.05 -3.95 9.96
C THR A 92 2.02 -4.28 11.08
N ALA A 93 1.76 -3.82 12.30
CA ALA A 93 2.62 -4.08 13.46
C ALA A 93 2.69 -5.58 13.80
N LEU A 94 1.53 -6.25 13.85
CA LEU A 94 1.45 -7.69 14.10
C LEU A 94 2.11 -8.48 12.97
N MET A 95 1.85 -8.13 11.72
CA MET A 95 2.47 -8.79 10.58
C MET A 95 4.00 -8.65 10.61
N ILE A 96 4.54 -7.44 10.83
CA ILE A 96 6.00 -7.23 10.92
C ILE A 96 6.60 -8.08 12.04
N PHE A 97 5.94 -8.16 13.18
CA PHE A 97 6.40 -9.00 14.29
C PHE A 97 6.46 -10.48 13.87
N VAL A 98 5.37 -11.02 13.33
CA VAL A 98 5.28 -12.44 12.92
C VAL A 98 6.28 -12.76 11.81
N ILE A 99 6.33 -11.97 10.73
CA ILE A 99 7.23 -12.25 9.61
C ILE A 99 8.71 -12.09 10.00
N THR A 100 9.04 -11.19 10.93
CA THR A 100 10.42 -11.00 11.38
C THR A 100 10.92 -12.22 12.15
N LEU A 101 10.11 -12.77 13.03
CA LEU A 101 10.45 -14.00 13.76
C LEU A 101 10.53 -15.20 12.83
N ALA A 102 9.57 -15.36 11.92
CA ALA A 102 9.57 -16.45 10.94
C ALA A 102 10.78 -16.36 9.98
N ALA A 103 11.04 -15.18 9.42
CA ALA A 103 12.19 -14.95 8.54
C ALA A 103 13.52 -15.21 9.26
N PHE A 104 13.65 -14.81 10.52
CA PHE A 104 14.83 -15.09 11.35
C PHE A 104 15.02 -16.58 11.57
N ALA A 105 13.96 -17.30 11.92
CA ALA A 105 14.02 -18.74 12.11
C ALA A 105 14.51 -19.46 10.84
N PHE A 106 13.95 -19.12 9.68
CA PHE A 106 14.38 -19.69 8.41
C PHE A 106 15.77 -19.22 7.93
N ALA A 107 16.22 -18.03 8.30
CA ALA A 107 17.52 -17.51 7.86
C ALA A 107 18.68 -17.99 8.74
N ARG A 108 18.50 -18.10 10.06
CA ARG A 108 19.59 -18.27 11.03
C ARG A 108 19.52 -19.54 11.88
N LEU A 109 18.31 -20.01 12.20
CA LEU A 109 18.18 -21.17 13.08
C LEU A 109 18.35 -22.47 12.27
N GLU A 110 18.92 -23.47 12.92
CA GLU A 110 19.03 -24.82 12.38
C GLU A 110 18.02 -25.73 13.09
N PHE A 111 17.12 -26.32 12.32
CA PHE A 111 16.14 -27.28 12.81
C PHE A 111 15.80 -28.33 11.74
N ARG A 112 15.36 -29.51 12.19
CA ARG A 112 15.02 -30.62 11.30
C ARG A 112 13.85 -30.25 10.40
N GLY A 113 13.98 -30.50 9.10
CA GLY A 113 12.92 -30.23 8.12
C GLY A 113 12.80 -28.77 7.67
N LYS A 114 13.71 -27.86 8.07
CA LYS A 114 13.74 -26.43 7.69
C LYS A 114 13.45 -26.21 6.21
N ASN A 115 14.20 -26.89 5.33
CA ASN A 115 14.05 -26.71 3.88
C ASN A 115 12.71 -27.26 3.36
N VAL A 116 12.22 -28.37 3.92
CA VAL A 116 10.92 -28.94 3.53
C VAL A 116 9.80 -27.97 3.91
N VAL A 117 9.79 -27.49 5.16
CA VAL A 117 8.79 -26.53 5.64
C VAL A 117 8.84 -25.25 4.82
N PHE A 118 10.04 -24.72 4.54
CA PHE A 118 10.19 -23.51 3.73
C PHE A 118 9.70 -23.71 2.29
N THR A 119 10.00 -24.85 1.66
CA THR A 119 9.50 -25.19 0.31
C THR A 119 7.97 -25.30 0.29
N LEU A 120 7.36 -25.89 1.32
CA LEU A 120 5.90 -25.92 1.46
C LEU A 120 5.32 -24.49 1.62
N PHE A 121 5.97 -23.62 2.40
CA PHE A 121 5.59 -22.21 2.47
C PHE A 121 5.62 -21.53 1.11
N LEU A 122 6.69 -21.74 0.34
CA LEU A 122 6.79 -21.17 -1.02
C LEU A 122 5.69 -21.70 -1.95
N SER A 123 5.32 -22.98 -1.83
CA SER A 123 4.23 -23.55 -2.64
C SER A 123 2.88 -22.83 -2.36
N LEU A 124 2.65 -22.35 -1.13
CA LEU A 124 1.44 -21.60 -0.80
C LEU A 124 1.35 -20.27 -1.55
N MET A 125 2.47 -19.68 -1.98
CA MET A 125 2.45 -18.46 -2.80
C MET A 125 1.83 -18.66 -4.19
N MET A 126 1.74 -19.91 -4.66
CA MET A 126 1.10 -20.24 -5.94
C MET A 126 -0.43 -20.21 -5.84
N ILE A 127 -0.97 -20.20 -4.63
CA ILE A 127 -2.43 -20.13 -4.40
C ILE A 127 -2.86 -18.66 -4.46
N PRO A 128 -3.73 -18.25 -5.41
CA PRO A 128 -4.28 -16.91 -5.44
C PRO A 128 -5.02 -16.57 -4.14
N ASN A 129 -4.79 -15.38 -3.60
CA ASN A 129 -5.43 -14.94 -2.36
C ASN A 129 -6.96 -14.96 -2.45
N GLU A 130 -7.52 -14.74 -3.63
CA GLU A 130 -8.96 -14.74 -3.91
C GLU A 130 -9.62 -16.08 -3.59
N LEU A 131 -8.89 -17.20 -3.78
CA LEU A 131 -9.40 -18.54 -3.47
C LEU A 131 -9.46 -18.79 -1.96
N VAL A 132 -8.59 -18.14 -1.20
CA VAL A 132 -8.51 -18.31 0.26
C VAL A 132 -9.55 -17.44 0.98
N VAL A 133 -10.07 -16.41 0.35
CA VAL A 133 -11.04 -15.47 0.95
C VAL A 133 -12.29 -16.20 1.45
N ILE A 134 -12.85 -17.15 0.68
CA ILE A 134 -14.07 -17.91 1.05
C ILE A 134 -13.80 -18.77 2.29
N THR A 135 -12.67 -19.46 2.32
CA THR A 135 -12.28 -20.30 3.46
C THR A 135 -12.04 -19.46 4.72
N ASN A 136 -11.36 -18.32 4.57
CA ASN A 136 -11.17 -17.36 5.66
C ASN A 136 -12.51 -16.84 6.18
N PHE A 137 -13.46 -16.50 5.29
CA PHE A 137 -14.80 -16.06 5.68
C PHE A 137 -15.52 -17.10 6.51
N THR A 138 -15.53 -18.37 6.07
CA THR A 138 -16.13 -19.47 6.80
C THR A 138 -15.46 -19.66 8.17
N THR A 139 -14.13 -19.62 8.22
CA THR A 139 -13.38 -19.78 9.46
C THR A 139 -13.70 -18.67 10.46
N ILE A 140 -13.66 -17.42 10.04
CA ILE A 140 -13.93 -16.24 10.88
C ILE A 140 -15.40 -16.24 11.34
N THR A 141 -16.32 -16.67 10.48
CA THR A 141 -17.76 -16.82 10.84
C THR A 141 -17.95 -17.90 11.89
N ASN A 142 -17.32 -19.07 11.76
CA ASN A 142 -17.40 -20.16 12.74
C ASN A 142 -16.76 -19.81 14.08
N LEU A 143 -15.85 -18.83 14.10
CA LEU A 143 -15.23 -18.30 15.32
C LEU A 143 -16.03 -17.13 15.94
N ASP A 144 -17.19 -16.79 15.39
CA ASP A 144 -18.03 -15.65 15.82
C ASP A 144 -17.29 -14.30 15.82
N LEU A 145 -16.33 -14.14 14.90
CA LEU A 145 -15.49 -12.93 14.79
C LEU A 145 -15.95 -11.96 13.69
N ARG A 146 -17.11 -12.18 13.05
CA ARG A 146 -17.72 -11.20 12.13
C ARG A 146 -18.02 -9.91 12.89
N ASN A 147 -17.97 -8.80 12.18
CA ASN A 147 -18.18 -7.47 12.77
C ASN A 147 -17.26 -7.17 13.96
N THR A 148 -16.00 -7.60 13.88
CA THR A 148 -14.96 -7.28 14.87
C THR A 148 -13.65 -6.90 14.21
N PHE A 149 -12.83 -6.10 14.90
CA PHE A 149 -11.47 -5.83 14.46
C PHE A 149 -10.59 -7.08 14.39
N LEU A 150 -10.83 -8.08 15.27
CA LEU A 150 -10.10 -9.35 15.21
C LEU A 150 -10.38 -10.09 13.90
N GLY A 151 -11.64 -10.16 13.49
CA GLY A 151 -12.02 -10.78 12.22
C GLY A 151 -11.40 -10.08 11.02
N LEU A 152 -11.28 -8.75 11.06
CA LEU A 152 -10.59 -7.98 10.01
C LEU A 152 -9.09 -8.27 9.99
N ILE A 153 -8.43 -8.34 11.15
CA ILE A 153 -6.97 -8.37 11.30
C ILE A 153 -6.39 -9.78 11.09
N LEU A 154 -6.99 -10.82 11.71
CA LEU A 154 -6.41 -12.15 11.78
C LEU A 154 -5.92 -12.74 10.46
N PRO A 155 -6.68 -12.74 9.36
CA PRO A 155 -6.21 -13.29 8.08
C PRO A 155 -5.04 -12.53 7.47
N SER A 156 -4.81 -11.29 7.92
CA SER A 156 -3.82 -10.38 7.36
C SER A 156 -2.52 -10.26 8.17
N VAL A 157 -2.38 -11.01 9.30
CA VAL A 157 -1.21 -10.92 10.19
C VAL A 157 0.00 -11.71 9.71
N THR A 158 -0.11 -12.45 8.62
CA THR A 158 1.01 -13.18 8.02
C THR A 158 1.02 -13.04 6.52
N SER A 159 2.19 -13.18 5.92
CA SER A 159 2.37 -13.21 4.47
C SER A 159 3.62 -14.02 4.13
N VAL A 160 3.44 -15.10 3.39
CA VAL A 160 4.56 -15.94 2.93
C VAL A 160 5.52 -15.13 2.06
N PHE A 161 4.99 -14.24 1.21
CA PHE A 161 5.79 -13.35 0.37
C PHE A 161 6.72 -12.45 1.20
N TYR A 162 6.20 -11.82 2.26
CA TYR A 162 7.03 -10.96 3.10
C TYR A 162 7.99 -11.75 4.00
N ILE A 163 7.63 -12.96 4.43
CA ILE A 163 8.56 -13.88 5.11
C ILE A 163 9.73 -14.20 4.18
N TYR A 164 9.45 -14.60 2.94
CA TYR A 164 10.47 -14.91 1.94
C TYR A 164 11.37 -13.70 1.68
N LEU A 165 10.80 -12.54 1.38
CA LEU A 165 11.55 -11.32 1.09
C LEU A 165 12.48 -10.92 2.24
N LEU A 166 12.01 -11.02 3.48
CA LEU A 166 12.80 -10.66 4.65
C LEU A 166 13.87 -11.74 4.96
N LYS A 167 13.55 -13.01 4.79
CA LYS A 167 14.49 -14.14 4.91
C LYS A 167 15.65 -13.98 3.93
N GLU A 168 15.38 -13.73 2.66
CA GLU A 168 16.42 -13.50 1.65
C GLU A 168 17.31 -12.28 2.00
N ASN A 169 16.72 -11.23 2.55
CA ASN A 169 17.49 -10.08 3.00
C ASN A 169 18.34 -10.37 4.24
N PHE A 170 17.82 -11.17 5.19
CA PHE A 170 18.57 -11.61 6.36
C PHE A 170 19.77 -12.50 5.97
N GLU A 171 19.63 -13.36 4.97
CA GLU A 171 20.71 -14.23 4.46
C GLU A 171 21.84 -13.47 3.77
N GLN A 172 21.57 -12.27 3.24
CA GLN A 172 22.62 -11.40 2.68
C GLN A 172 23.55 -10.80 3.75
N VAL A 173 23.13 -10.81 5.01
CA VAL A 173 24.01 -10.38 6.12
C VAL A 173 25.00 -11.50 6.44
N PRO A 174 26.32 -11.22 6.51
CA PRO A 174 27.35 -12.25 6.74
C PRO A 174 27.09 -13.09 7.99
N ASN A 175 27.28 -14.41 7.88
CA ASN A 175 27.08 -15.34 9.00
C ASN A 175 28.09 -15.14 10.13
N GLU A 176 29.24 -14.57 9.82
CA GLU A 176 30.31 -14.25 10.78
C GLU A 176 29.79 -13.36 11.91
N LEU A 177 28.88 -12.42 11.61
CA LEU A 177 28.24 -11.56 12.62
C LEU A 177 27.35 -12.36 13.58
N TYR A 178 26.69 -13.40 13.08
CA TYR A 178 25.87 -14.29 13.92
C TYR A 178 26.75 -15.18 14.79
N TYR A 179 27.81 -15.76 14.22
CA TYR A 179 28.73 -16.61 14.96
C TYR A 179 29.53 -15.81 16.01
N ALA A 180 29.96 -14.60 15.71
CA ALA A 180 30.59 -13.72 16.68
C ALA A 180 29.66 -13.42 17.87
N ALA A 181 28.37 -13.11 17.57
CA ALA A 181 27.37 -12.90 18.63
C ALA A 181 27.16 -14.16 19.49
N LYS A 182 27.25 -15.36 18.90
CA LYS A 182 27.18 -16.64 19.66
C LYS A 182 28.40 -16.83 20.57
N VAL A 183 29.60 -16.50 20.10
CA VAL A 183 30.83 -16.55 20.94
C VAL A 183 30.72 -15.58 22.12
N ASP A 184 30.10 -14.42 21.91
CA ASP A 184 29.81 -13.44 22.96
C ASP A 184 28.61 -13.82 23.86
N ALA A 185 28.13 -15.07 23.79
CA ALA A 185 26.94 -15.57 24.51
C ALA A 185 25.69 -14.68 24.32
N THR A 186 25.58 -13.95 23.21
CA THR A 186 24.40 -13.14 22.88
C THR A 186 23.24 -14.06 22.46
N SER A 187 22.05 -13.85 23.07
CA SER A 187 20.86 -14.62 22.70
C SER A 187 20.37 -14.29 21.29
N ASP A 188 19.69 -15.25 20.65
CA ASP A 188 19.15 -15.09 19.30
C ASP A 188 18.25 -13.88 19.13
N LEU A 189 17.34 -13.65 20.07
CA LEU A 189 16.47 -12.49 20.05
C LEU A 189 17.26 -11.18 20.20
N LYS A 190 18.27 -11.16 21.05
CA LYS A 190 19.14 -9.96 21.22
C LYS A 190 19.90 -9.67 19.92
N TYR A 191 20.43 -10.71 19.25
CA TYR A 191 21.08 -10.57 17.94
C TYR A 191 20.07 -10.07 16.90
N LEU A 192 18.87 -10.66 16.83
CA LEU A 192 17.81 -10.22 15.91
C LEU A 192 17.50 -8.73 16.07
N PHE A 193 17.19 -8.28 17.29
CA PHE A 193 16.74 -6.91 17.51
C PHE A 193 17.88 -5.88 17.49
N LYS A 194 19.09 -6.23 17.94
CA LYS A 194 20.20 -5.28 18.06
C LYS A 194 21.15 -5.26 16.86
N VAL A 195 21.18 -6.33 16.05
CA VAL A 195 22.12 -6.43 14.92
C VAL A 195 21.36 -6.58 13.60
N LEU A 196 20.56 -7.62 13.47
CA LEU A 196 19.98 -8.01 12.18
C LEU A 196 18.92 -7.01 11.69
N ILE A 197 17.96 -6.66 12.54
CA ILE A 197 16.90 -5.68 12.21
C ILE A 197 17.49 -4.30 11.84
N PRO A 198 18.44 -3.70 12.60
CA PRO A 198 19.07 -2.45 12.20
C PRO A 198 19.75 -2.48 10.83
N ILE A 199 20.46 -3.57 10.51
CA ILE A 199 21.11 -3.74 9.20
C ILE A 199 20.07 -3.85 8.08
N CYS A 200 18.99 -4.61 8.31
CA CYS A 200 17.92 -4.87 7.34
C CYS A 200 16.79 -3.83 7.39
N ARG A 201 16.95 -2.74 8.15
CA ARG A 201 15.95 -1.68 8.31
C ARG A 201 15.39 -1.15 6.99
N PRO A 202 16.16 -0.94 5.91
CA PRO A 202 15.60 -0.44 4.65
C PRO A 202 14.54 -1.39 4.08
N THR A 203 14.79 -2.70 4.10
CA THR A 203 13.84 -3.71 3.62
C THR A 203 12.60 -3.78 4.49
N ILE A 204 12.75 -3.73 5.81
CA ILE A 204 11.63 -3.72 6.76
C ILE A 204 10.74 -2.49 6.53
N ILE A 205 11.32 -1.31 6.32
CA ILE A 205 10.55 -0.09 6.01
C ILE A 205 9.80 -0.25 4.69
N THR A 206 10.40 -0.86 3.67
CA THR A 206 9.73 -1.13 2.40
C THR A 206 8.51 -2.05 2.60
N ILE A 207 8.68 -3.14 3.36
CA ILE A 207 7.58 -4.06 3.69
C ILE A 207 6.46 -3.33 4.45
N ILE A 208 6.80 -2.49 5.44
CA ILE A 208 5.81 -1.67 6.18
C ILE A 208 5.01 -0.79 5.22
N ILE A 209 5.68 -0.09 4.30
CA ILE A 209 5.00 0.80 3.35
C ILE A 209 4.07 0.01 2.44
N LEU A 210 4.53 -1.12 1.89
CA LEU A 210 3.71 -1.97 1.04
C LEU A 210 2.48 -2.50 1.79
N LYS A 211 2.65 -2.94 3.04
CA LYS A 211 1.54 -3.45 3.85
C LYS A 211 0.55 -2.35 4.23
N VAL A 212 1.01 -1.15 4.56
CA VAL A 212 0.14 0.00 4.82
C VAL A 212 -0.72 0.33 3.61
N ILE A 213 -0.12 0.35 2.40
CA ILE A 213 -0.86 0.58 1.15
C ILE A 213 -1.88 -0.53 0.91
N GLU A 214 -1.51 -1.80 1.12
CA GLU A 214 -2.39 -2.97 0.98
C GLU A 214 -3.59 -2.88 1.94
N CYS A 215 -3.35 -2.62 3.23
CA CYS A 215 -4.40 -2.51 4.24
C CYS A 215 -5.34 -1.33 3.95
N TRP A 216 -4.80 -0.17 3.57
CA TRP A 216 -5.60 1.02 3.25
C TRP A 216 -6.53 0.82 2.07
N ASN A 217 -6.06 0.10 1.04
CA ASN A 217 -6.82 -0.21 -0.18
C ASN A 217 -7.63 -1.52 -0.06
N SER A 218 -7.63 -2.18 1.09
CA SER A 218 -8.37 -3.43 1.28
C SER A 218 -9.87 -3.20 1.11
N TYR A 219 -10.50 -3.93 0.18
CA TYR A 219 -11.92 -3.80 -0.14
C TYR A 219 -12.69 -5.11 0.06
N VAL A 220 -12.28 -6.19 -0.61
CA VAL A 220 -13.04 -7.44 -0.65
C VAL A 220 -13.23 -8.03 0.75
N TRP A 221 -12.15 -8.13 1.53
CA TRP A 221 -12.20 -8.73 2.86
C TRP A 221 -13.05 -7.92 3.84
N PRO A 222 -12.83 -6.61 4.04
CA PRO A 222 -13.69 -5.81 4.90
C PRO A 222 -15.16 -5.86 4.49
N HIS A 223 -15.45 -5.82 3.19
CA HIS A 223 -16.83 -5.87 2.69
C HIS A 223 -17.53 -7.19 3.02
N LEU A 224 -16.82 -8.32 2.99
CA LEU A 224 -17.39 -9.63 3.31
C LEU A 224 -17.61 -9.85 4.81
N ILE A 225 -16.73 -9.30 5.66
CA ILE A 225 -16.69 -9.63 7.08
C ILE A 225 -17.42 -8.63 7.96
N THR A 226 -17.72 -7.44 7.44
CA THR A 226 -18.44 -6.40 8.19
C THR A 226 -19.72 -5.97 7.47
N ASP A 227 -20.85 -6.12 8.15
CA ASP A 227 -22.17 -5.60 7.78
C ASP A 227 -22.70 -4.56 8.80
N ASN A 228 -21.91 -4.29 9.85
CA ASN A 228 -22.19 -3.27 10.85
C ASN A 228 -21.31 -2.05 10.61
N GLU A 229 -21.95 -0.91 10.38
CA GLU A 229 -21.33 0.39 10.08
C GLU A 229 -20.24 0.80 11.08
N LYS A 230 -20.38 0.40 12.35
CA LYS A 230 -19.37 0.63 13.40
C LYS A 230 -17.97 0.14 13.03
N TYR A 231 -17.86 -0.90 12.23
CA TYR A 231 -16.59 -1.54 11.84
C TYR A 231 -16.19 -1.26 10.40
N TYR A 232 -16.95 -0.46 9.67
CA TYR A 232 -16.64 -0.14 8.29
C TYR A 232 -15.29 0.56 8.18
N LEU A 233 -14.53 0.12 7.16
CA LEU A 233 -13.33 0.80 6.69
C LEU A 233 -13.71 1.81 5.60
N VAL A 234 -12.76 2.64 5.16
CA VAL A 234 -13.00 3.65 4.11
C VAL A 234 -13.49 3.02 2.80
N SER A 235 -13.07 1.80 2.48
CA SER A 235 -13.52 1.07 1.30
C SER A 235 -15.01 0.71 1.35
N ASN A 236 -15.50 0.23 2.51
CA ASN A 236 -16.93 0.02 2.74
C ASN A 236 -17.68 1.36 2.69
N GLY A 237 -17.11 2.39 3.32
CA GLY A 237 -17.70 3.72 3.36
C GLY A 237 -17.90 4.35 1.99
N ILE A 238 -16.93 4.19 1.06
CA ILE A 238 -17.10 4.64 -0.34
C ILE A 238 -18.27 3.92 -1.01
N GLN A 239 -18.39 2.61 -0.78
CA GLN A 239 -19.50 1.84 -1.36
C GLN A 239 -20.84 2.27 -0.76
N GLU A 240 -20.91 2.47 0.55
CA GLU A 240 -22.11 2.96 1.24
C GLU A 240 -22.54 4.33 0.68
N ILE A 241 -21.60 5.28 0.54
CA ILE A 241 -21.85 6.58 -0.08
C ILE A 241 -22.39 6.42 -1.50
N ARG A 242 -21.85 5.49 -2.28
CA ARG A 242 -22.25 5.27 -3.67
C ARG A 242 -23.62 4.60 -3.82
N GLU A 243 -23.95 3.63 -2.96
CA GLU A 243 -25.15 2.78 -3.14
C GLU A 243 -26.36 3.32 -2.38
N ASN A 244 -26.18 3.71 -1.14
CA ASN A 244 -27.25 4.06 -0.22
C ASN A 244 -27.21 5.54 0.21
N GLY A 245 -26.08 6.21 -0.04
CA GLY A 245 -25.87 7.58 0.35
C GLY A 245 -26.13 8.58 -0.77
N PHE A 246 -25.78 9.81 -0.50
CA PHE A 246 -25.90 10.96 -1.39
C PHE A 246 -25.05 10.87 -2.66
N GLY A 247 -24.14 9.89 -2.77
CA GLY A 247 -23.19 9.78 -3.89
C GLY A 247 -23.83 9.50 -5.24
N ARG A 248 -25.02 8.90 -5.28
CA ARG A 248 -25.78 8.75 -6.53
C ARG A 248 -26.34 10.08 -7.04
N GLU A 249 -26.78 10.93 -6.13
CA GLU A 249 -27.42 12.19 -6.44
C GLU A 249 -26.42 13.35 -6.40
N ASN A 250 -25.37 13.27 -5.59
CA ASN A 250 -24.39 14.33 -5.39
C ASN A 250 -22.94 13.87 -5.65
N ILE A 251 -22.58 13.73 -6.92
CA ILE A 251 -21.23 13.35 -7.36
C ILE A 251 -20.14 14.29 -6.79
N PRO A 252 -20.30 15.64 -6.71
CA PRO A 252 -19.33 16.51 -6.08
C PRO A 252 -19.00 16.14 -4.64
N ALA A 253 -19.99 15.79 -3.82
CA ALA A 253 -19.77 15.39 -2.43
C ALA A 253 -19.10 14.00 -2.34
N MET A 254 -19.46 13.06 -3.22
CA MET A 254 -18.75 11.78 -3.33
C MET A 254 -17.28 11.98 -3.70
N MET A 255 -16.97 12.86 -4.65
CA MET A 255 -15.60 13.20 -5.01
C MET A 255 -14.83 13.84 -3.87
N ALA A 256 -15.49 14.68 -3.05
CA ALA A 256 -14.89 15.24 -1.85
C ALA A 256 -14.51 14.15 -0.83
N ALA A 257 -15.38 13.17 -0.60
CA ALA A 257 -15.07 12.00 0.24
C ALA A 257 -13.86 11.22 -0.29
N VAL A 258 -13.80 10.95 -1.59
CA VAL A 258 -12.67 10.23 -2.22
C VAL A 258 -11.38 11.03 -2.10
N VAL A 259 -11.41 12.37 -2.26
CA VAL A 259 -10.23 13.23 -2.03
C VAL A 259 -9.73 13.06 -0.59
N VAL A 260 -10.62 13.17 0.40
CA VAL A 260 -10.25 13.03 1.83
C VAL A 260 -9.61 11.66 2.10
N ILE A 261 -10.22 10.59 1.60
CA ILE A 261 -9.72 9.22 1.77
C ILE A 261 -8.35 9.00 1.10
N SER A 262 -8.07 9.74 0.02
CA SER A 262 -6.80 9.65 -0.70
C SER A 262 -5.65 10.39 -0.01
N VAL A 263 -5.94 11.40 0.81
CA VAL A 263 -4.92 12.25 1.48
C VAL A 263 -3.91 11.44 2.29
N PRO A 264 -4.27 10.47 3.15
CA PRO A 264 -3.30 9.72 3.94
C PRO A 264 -2.30 8.94 3.09
N LEU A 265 -2.73 8.33 1.96
CA LEU A 265 -1.84 7.62 1.04
C LEU A 265 -0.91 8.59 0.30
N ILE A 266 -1.42 9.75 -0.11
CA ILE A 266 -0.60 10.80 -0.75
C ILE A 266 0.46 11.29 0.22
N LEU A 267 0.10 11.57 1.47
CA LEU A 267 1.04 11.98 2.52
C LEU A 267 2.08 10.90 2.79
N LEU A 268 1.67 9.64 2.91
CA LEU A 268 2.57 8.51 3.06
C LEU A 268 3.58 8.45 1.90
N PHE A 269 3.10 8.56 0.65
CA PHE A 269 3.97 8.57 -0.52
C PHE A 269 4.95 9.74 -0.49
N LEU A 270 4.50 10.95 -0.20
CA LEU A 270 5.36 12.14 -0.16
C LEU A 270 6.46 12.02 0.90
N ILE A 271 6.13 11.49 2.08
CA ILE A 271 7.08 11.29 3.18
C ILE A 271 8.10 10.20 2.84
N PHE A 272 7.64 9.08 2.27
CA PHE A 272 8.46 7.89 2.07
C PHE A 272 8.99 7.70 0.63
N ARG A 273 8.70 8.61 -0.32
CA ARG A 273 9.08 8.49 -1.74
C ARG A 273 10.54 8.10 -1.98
N LYS A 274 11.48 8.69 -1.21
CA LYS A 274 12.92 8.36 -1.33
C LYS A 274 13.22 6.92 -0.94
N LYS A 275 12.53 6.38 0.07
CA LYS A 275 12.72 5.00 0.55
C LYS A 275 12.06 3.99 -0.39
N ILE A 276 10.88 4.33 -0.93
CA ILE A 276 10.18 3.52 -1.93
C ILE A 276 11.06 3.37 -3.17
N MET A 277 11.59 4.47 -3.70
CA MET A 277 12.47 4.46 -4.87
C MET A 277 13.76 3.67 -4.63
N ALA A 278 14.37 3.79 -3.44
CA ALA A 278 15.58 3.03 -3.09
C ALA A 278 15.33 1.52 -2.97
N GLY A 279 14.15 1.11 -2.52
CA GLY A 279 13.76 -0.31 -2.44
C GLY A 279 13.55 -0.93 -3.81
N VAL A 280 12.88 -0.23 -4.73
CA VAL A 280 12.62 -0.69 -6.09
C VAL A 280 13.93 -0.79 -6.91
N SER A 281 14.85 0.17 -6.76
CA SER A 281 16.10 0.17 -7.54
C SER A 281 17.05 -0.96 -7.16
N ARG A 282 17.06 -1.44 -5.93
CA ARG A 282 17.91 -2.57 -5.49
C ARG A 282 17.38 -3.92 -5.99
N GLY A 283 16.10 -4.05 -6.29
CA GLY A 283 15.53 -5.26 -6.91
C GLY A 283 15.78 -5.37 -8.42
N GLY A 284 16.13 -4.29 -9.10
CA GLY A 284 16.31 -4.23 -10.56
C GLY A 284 17.75 -4.31 -11.08
N THR A 285 18.76 -4.30 -10.22
CA THR A 285 20.17 -4.37 -10.63
C THR A 285 20.80 -5.72 -10.30
N LYS A 286 20.26 -6.81 -10.88
CA LYS A 286 20.97 -8.05 -11.14
C LYS A 286 20.93 -8.26 -12.66
N GLY A 287 21.80 -7.58 -13.36
CA GLY A 287 22.10 -7.72 -14.77
C GLY A 287 23.45 -7.10 -15.01
#